data_173d90aad2a3ecd1f4564668e237baa4
#
_entry.id   173d90aad2a3ecd1f4564668e237baa4
#
_cell.length_a   1.000
_cell.length_b   1.000
_cell.length_c   1.000
_cell.angle_alpha   90.00
_cell.angle_beta   90.00
_cell.angle_gamma   90.00
#
_symmetry.space_group_name_H-M   'P 1'
#
loop_
_entity.id
_entity.type
_entity.pdbx_description
1 polymer ?
#
loop_
_entity_poly.entity_id
_entity_poly.type
_entity_poly.pdbx_seq_one_letter_code
_entity_poly.pdbx_strand_id
1 'polypeptide(L)'
;MDTLTHALSGALLARATARTAGSLGLRERIVVGTLAAAFPDSDYLASFISPLYYLLNHRGVTHSLLVLPLWACLVAWLAGLAFRNPRGWRPYWGVAALGVGMHIVGDLITSYGTMILAPLSDARYAWGTTFIIDLWLSGIIVAGLALSFWCKASRIPAIASFAVLAAYVGFQAWLKEQAIDVGRLHAAGTRRPEARVSAQPGPVSPYNWMVVEALDGEYRYALVNLTRRASLPPPDAGSNFFYRLSAAYDPPANARWQTATLHGNDKDAALVREAWSQPELNFFRWFAEYPALYRVDRGNPSVCVWFYDLRFFRPGTEFLPFRYGMCHQGEGPWRRYQLSGENERSAL
;
A
#
# COMPACT_ATOMS: atom_id res chain seq x y z
N MET A 1 -0.84 3.76 -4.15
CA MET A 1 -2.32 3.95 -4.20
C MET A 1 -2.88 3.00 -5.25
N ASP A 2 -4.19 3.07 -5.54
CA ASP A 2 -4.73 2.38 -6.72
C ASP A 2 -4.47 3.19 -8.00
N THR A 3 -4.36 2.48 -9.13
CA THR A 3 -3.99 3.07 -10.42
C THR A 3 -4.96 4.16 -10.91
N LEU A 4 -6.26 4.05 -10.57
CA LEU A 4 -7.25 5.07 -10.95
C LEU A 4 -6.99 6.39 -10.21
N THR A 5 -6.75 6.33 -8.90
CA THR A 5 -6.42 7.50 -8.08
C THR A 5 -5.13 8.15 -8.56
N HIS A 6 -4.10 7.36 -8.95
CA HIS A 6 -2.88 7.88 -9.58
C HIS A 6 -3.19 8.61 -10.89
N ALA A 7 -3.95 7.99 -11.79
CA ALA A 7 -4.33 8.58 -13.07
C ALA A 7 -5.05 9.93 -12.91
N LEU A 8 -6.04 9.97 -11.99
CA LEU A 8 -6.79 11.20 -11.67
C LEU A 8 -5.91 12.27 -11.02
N SER A 9 -4.96 11.90 -10.15
CA SER A 9 -4.02 12.85 -9.56
C SER A 9 -3.10 13.46 -10.62
N GLY A 10 -2.65 12.68 -11.60
CA GLY A 10 -1.90 13.14 -12.76
C GLY A 10 -2.68 14.12 -13.64
N ALA A 11 -3.97 13.84 -13.88
CA ALA A 11 -4.88 14.75 -14.57
C ALA A 11 -5.00 16.11 -13.85
N LEU A 12 -5.23 16.05 -12.53
CA LEU A 12 -5.34 17.23 -11.68
C LEU A 12 -4.04 18.05 -11.68
N LEU A 13 -2.89 17.39 -11.58
CA LEU A 13 -1.57 18.02 -11.59
C LEU A 13 -1.28 18.70 -12.93
N ALA A 14 -1.58 18.02 -14.05
CA ALA A 14 -1.46 18.58 -15.39
C ALA A 14 -2.33 19.85 -15.55
N ARG A 15 -3.52 19.86 -14.95
CA ARG A 15 -4.41 21.02 -14.92
C ARG A 15 -3.86 22.15 -14.05
N ALA A 16 -3.40 21.84 -12.83
CA ALA A 16 -2.85 22.83 -11.89
C ALA A 16 -1.60 23.55 -12.44
N THR A 17 -0.78 22.83 -13.21
CA THR A 17 0.46 23.33 -13.80
C THR A 17 0.29 23.88 -15.22
N ALA A 18 -0.93 23.95 -15.78
CA ALA A 18 -1.19 24.50 -17.08
C ALA A 18 -0.85 26.01 -17.13
N ARG A 19 -0.13 26.45 -18.16
CA ARG A 19 0.21 27.85 -18.40
C ARG A 19 -0.66 28.39 -19.52
N THR A 20 -1.11 29.66 -19.42
CA THR A 20 -1.99 30.33 -20.39
C THR A 20 -1.32 30.47 -21.78
N ALA A 21 0.01 30.67 -21.82
CA ALA A 21 0.82 30.78 -23.03
C ALA A 21 1.73 29.53 -23.19
N GLY A 22 1.24 28.33 -22.89
CA GLY A 22 2.03 27.10 -23.01
C GLY A 22 2.10 26.54 -24.43
N SER A 23 3.13 25.73 -24.68
CA SER A 23 3.36 25.08 -25.98
C SER A 23 2.44 23.88 -26.23
N LEU A 24 1.68 23.45 -25.21
CA LEU A 24 0.77 22.29 -25.25
C LEU A 24 -0.68 22.71 -24.98
N GLY A 25 -1.60 22.14 -25.75
CA GLY A 25 -3.03 22.23 -25.46
C GLY A 25 -3.39 21.60 -24.11
N LEU A 26 -4.42 22.13 -23.46
CA LEU A 26 -4.85 21.62 -22.15
C LEU A 26 -5.24 20.13 -22.20
N ARG A 27 -5.92 19.70 -23.28
CA ARG A 27 -6.32 18.29 -23.49
C ARG A 27 -5.09 17.38 -23.54
N GLU A 28 -4.08 17.75 -24.32
CA GLU A 28 -2.84 16.98 -24.43
C GLU A 28 -2.13 16.86 -23.08
N ARG A 29 -2.04 17.97 -22.33
CA ARG A 29 -1.44 17.98 -21.00
C ARG A 29 -2.16 17.02 -20.04
N ILE A 30 -3.49 17.08 -20.00
CA ILE A 30 -4.30 16.21 -19.12
C ILE A 30 -4.07 14.74 -19.49
N VAL A 31 -4.18 14.39 -20.79
CA VAL A 31 -3.96 13.01 -21.25
C VAL A 31 -2.56 12.51 -20.86
N VAL A 32 -1.52 13.31 -21.14
CA VAL A 32 -0.14 12.92 -20.81
C VAL A 32 0.07 12.81 -19.31
N GLY A 33 -0.45 13.75 -18.51
CA GLY A 33 -0.34 13.70 -17.05
C GLY A 33 -1.05 12.48 -16.46
N THR A 34 -2.25 12.14 -16.98
CA THR A 34 -3.01 10.95 -16.59
C THR A 34 -2.23 9.66 -16.89
N LEU A 35 -1.74 9.52 -18.14
CA LEU A 35 -1.02 8.32 -18.56
C LEU A 35 0.34 8.20 -17.86
N ALA A 36 1.05 9.31 -17.67
CA ALA A 36 2.32 9.32 -16.94
C ALA A 36 2.17 8.93 -15.48
N ALA A 37 1.08 9.37 -14.83
CA ALA A 37 0.80 9.00 -13.45
C ALA A 37 0.26 7.57 -13.31
N ALA A 38 -0.29 6.96 -14.36
CA ALA A 38 -0.67 5.54 -14.36
C ALA A 38 0.48 4.62 -14.79
N PHE A 39 1.48 5.15 -15.50
CA PHE A 39 2.53 4.35 -16.15
C PHE A 39 3.35 3.46 -15.20
N PRO A 40 3.80 3.90 -14.00
CA PRO A 40 4.60 3.04 -13.14
C PRO A 40 3.92 1.73 -12.77
N ASP A 41 2.59 1.72 -12.58
CA ASP A 41 1.79 0.52 -12.31
C ASP A 41 1.75 -0.48 -13.48
N SER A 42 2.32 -0.14 -14.64
CA SER A 42 2.50 -1.11 -15.74
C SER A 42 3.41 -2.29 -15.35
N ASP A 43 4.16 -2.17 -14.24
CA ASP A 43 4.91 -3.27 -13.65
C ASP A 43 4.02 -4.44 -13.21
N TYR A 44 2.70 -4.22 -13.06
CA TYR A 44 1.73 -5.30 -12.88
C TYR A 44 1.80 -6.37 -13.99
N LEU A 45 2.23 -5.99 -15.20
CA LEU A 45 2.44 -6.96 -16.28
C LEU A 45 3.48 -8.05 -15.91
N ALA A 46 4.36 -7.78 -14.97
CA ALA A 46 5.30 -8.76 -14.42
C ALA A 46 4.60 -9.92 -13.69
N SER A 47 3.36 -9.74 -13.21
CA SER A 47 2.56 -10.80 -12.59
C SER A 47 2.22 -11.94 -13.55
N PHE A 48 2.16 -11.67 -14.85
CA PHE A 48 1.96 -12.68 -15.88
C PHE A 48 3.21 -13.56 -16.12
N ILE A 49 4.38 -13.11 -15.68
CA ILE A 49 5.63 -13.90 -15.74
C ILE A 49 5.67 -14.82 -14.51
N SER A 50 5.58 -14.25 -13.32
CA SER A 50 5.57 -14.97 -12.05
C SER A 50 5.04 -14.07 -10.94
N PRO A 51 4.18 -14.58 -10.01
CA PRO A 51 3.76 -13.84 -8.82
C PRO A 51 4.94 -13.38 -7.95
N LEU A 52 5.98 -14.20 -7.85
CA LEU A 52 7.19 -13.86 -7.10
C LEU A 52 7.98 -12.75 -7.79
N TYR A 53 8.16 -12.85 -9.12
CA TYR A 53 8.86 -11.81 -9.89
C TYR A 53 8.13 -10.47 -9.74
N TYR A 54 6.80 -10.48 -9.79
CA TYR A 54 6.00 -9.30 -9.51
C TYR A 54 6.25 -8.76 -8.10
N LEU A 55 6.16 -9.58 -7.05
CA LEU A 55 6.38 -9.13 -5.66
C LEU A 55 7.75 -8.47 -5.47
N LEU A 56 8.80 -9.04 -6.08
CA LEU A 56 10.18 -8.54 -5.95
C LEU A 56 10.42 -7.24 -6.71
N ASN A 57 9.70 -7.00 -7.80
CA ASN A 57 9.93 -5.86 -8.69
C ASN A 57 8.85 -4.79 -8.60
N HIS A 58 7.66 -5.11 -8.06
CA HIS A 58 6.58 -4.15 -7.89
C HIS A 58 7.00 -3.02 -6.97
N ARG A 59 6.78 -1.79 -7.44
CA ARG A 59 7.28 -0.54 -6.88
C ARG A 59 8.81 -0.46 -6.84
N GLY A 60 9.46 -1.08 -7.83
CA GLY A 60 10.90 -1.04 -8.04
C GLY A 60 11.33 0.03 -9.04
N VAL A 61 12.00 -0.40 -10.11
CA VAL A 61 12.61 0.51 -11.13
C VAL A 61 11.60 1.45 -11.77
N THR A 62 10.35 1.03 -11.96
CA THR A 62 9.27 1.88 -12.49
C THR A 62 8.87 3.01 -11.55
N HIS A 63 9.12 2.85 -10.24
CA HIS A 63 8.80 3.80 -9.17
C HIS A 63 10.05 4.49 -8.60
N SER A 64 11.19 4.38 -9.28
CA SER A 64 12.45 4.96 -8.84
C SER A 64 12.57 6.43 -9.21
N LEU A 65 12.99 7.27 -8.25
CA LEU A 65 13.34 8.66 -8.48
C LEU A 65 14.57 8.80 -9.38
N LEU A 66 15.50 7.82 -9.33
CA LEU A 66 16.71 7.81 -10.16
C LEU A 66 16.38 7.57 -11.63
N VAL A 67 15.37 6.73 -11.90
CA VAL A 67 14.96 6.36 -13.26
C VAL A 67 13.80 7.20 -13.78
N LEU A 68 13.15 7.97 -12.92
CA LEU A 68 12.04 8.88 -13.29
C LEU A 68 12.34 9.72 -14.56
N PRO A 69 13.52 10.35 -14.72
CA PRO A 69 13.79 11.13 -15.93
C PRO A 69 13.72 10.31 -17.22
N LEU A 70 14.14 9.05 -17.18
CA LEU A 70 14.07 8.13 -18.34
C LEU A 70 12.63 7.70 -18.64
N TRP A 71 11.82 7.39 -17.61
CA TRP A 71 10.40 7.10 -17.79
C TRP A 71 9.63 8.29 -18.31
N ALA A 72 9.95 9.49 -17.81
CA ALA A 72 9.38 10.73 -18.32
C ALA A 72 9.74 10.97 -19.82
N CYS A 73 10.99 10.66 -20.22
CA CYS A 73 11.40 10.69 -21.63
C CYS A 73 10.62 9.70 -22.48
N LEU A 74 10.44 8.46 -22.01
CA LEU A 74 9.68 7.44 -22.73
C LEU A 74 8.22 7.86 -22.94
N VAL A 75 7.53 8.28 -21.87
CA VAL A 75 6.13 8.72 -21.94
C VAL A 75 5.99 9.95 -22.83
N ALA A 76 6.91 10.92 -22.70
CA ALA A 76 6.93 12.12 -23.55
C ALA A 76 7.18 11.79 -25.02
N TRP A 77 8.05 10.85 -25.32
CA TRP A 77 8.34 10.39 -26.67
C TRP A 77 7.11 9.75 -27.32
N LEU A 78 6.45 8.83 -26.59
CA LEU A 78 5.20 8.20 -27.03
C LEU A 78 4.09 9.25 -27.27
N ALA A 79 3.99 10.25 -26.38
CA ALA A 79 3.03 11.34 -26.54
C ALA A 79 3.35 12.17 -27.79
N GLY A 80 4.63 12.52 -28.02
CA GLY A 80 5.07 13.25 -29.21
C GLY A 80 4.69 12.55 -30.52
N LEU A 81 4.81 11.23 -30.56
CA LEU A 81 4.38 10.40 -31.69
C LEU A 81 2.85 10.37 -31.81
N ALA A 82 2.13 10.10 -30.71
CA ALA A 82 0.67 9.96 -30.72
C ALA A 82 -0.04 11.26 -31.14
N PHE A 83 0.42 12.40 -30.65
CA PHE A 83 -0.13 13.71 -30.99
C PHE A 83 0.49 14.33 -32.25
N ARG A 84 1.45 13.65 -32.90
CA ARG A 84 2.16 14.12 -34.10
C ARG A 84 2.70 15.54 -33.92
N ASN A 85 3.24 15.85 -32.74
CA ASN A 85 3.72 17.19 -32.43
C ASN A 85 5.01 17.50 -33.21
N PRO A 86 5.08 18.61 -34.00
CA PRO A 86 6.26 18.95 -34.78
C PRO A 86 7.50 19.28 -33.91
N ARG A 87 7.29 19.60 -32.64
CA ARG A 87 8.38 19.81 -31.65
C ARG A 87 8.84 18.51 -30.97
N GLY A 88 8.30 17.34 -31.38
CA GLY A 88 8.60 16.04 -30.83
C GLY A 88 8.18 15.89 -29.35
N TRP A 89 9.02 15.23 -28.56
CA TRP A 89 8.75 14.87 -27.17
C TRP A 89 8.98 16.00 -26.15
N ARG A 90 9.82 16.98 -26.47
CA ARG A 90 10.28 18.03 -25.54
C ARG A 90 9.16 18.76 -24.77
N PRO A 91 8.03 19.17 -25.42
CA PRO A 91 6.95 19.86 -24.71
C PRO A 91 6.26 19.00 -23.67
N TYR A 92 6.27 17.67 -23.82
CA TYR A 92 5.56 16.75 -22.96
C TYR A 92 6.37 16.30 -21.74
N TRP A 93 7.73 16.38 -21.80
CA TRP A 93 8.62 15.83 -20.78
C TRP A 93 8.32 16.34 -19.36
N GLY A 94 8.13 17.64 -19.19
CA GLY A 94 7.85 18.22 -17.87
C GLY A 94 6.52 17.73 -17.27
N VAL A 95 5.50 17.54 -18.11
CA VAL A 95 4.20 16.99 -17.67
C VAL A 95 4.33 15.52 -17.31
N ALA A 96 5.07 14.75 -18.11
CA ALA A 96 5.33 13.34 -17.86
C ALA A 96 6.14 13.15 -16.58
N ALA A 97 7.21 13.94 -16.37
CA ALA A 97 8.01 13.89 -15.16
C ALA A 97 7.19 14.20 -13.90
N LEU A 98 6.32 15.21 -13.96
CA LEU A 98 5.40 15.54 -12.87
C LEU A 98 4.39 14.41 -12.63
N GLY A 99 3.85 13.77 -13.68
CA GLY A 99 2.91 12.65 -13.55
C GLY A 99 3.56 11.44 -12.88
N VAL A 100 4.74 10.99 -13.36
CA VAL A 100 5.49 9.90 -12.73
C VAL A 100 5.88 10.25 -11.29
N GLY A 101 6.36 11.48 -11.05
CA GLY A 101 6.71 11.95 -9.70
C GLY A 101 5.51 11.95 -8.75
N MET A 102 4.33 12.38 -9.23
CA MET A 102 3.08 12.34 -8.44
C MET A 102 2.68 10.91 -8.08
N HIS A 103 2.85 9.96 -9.00
CA HIS A 103 2.65 8.54 -8.73
C HIS A 103 3.54 8.07 -7.57
N ILE A 104 4.86 8.32 -7.66
CA ILE A 104 5.83 7.89 -6.63
C ILE A 104 5.47 8.48 -5.26
N VAL A 105 5.11 9.77 -5.19
CA VAL A 105 4.67 10.42 -3.94
C VAL A 105 3.39 9.77 -3.42
N GLY A 106 2.42 9.49 -4.30
CA GLY A 106 1.17 8.81 -3.95
C GLY A 106 1.39 7.40 -3.37
N ASP A 107 2.44 6.72 -3.81
CA ASP A 107 2.79 5.41 -3.27
C ASP A 107 3.56 5.48 -1.95
N LEU A 108 4.41 6.49 -1.79
CA LEU A 108 5.15 6.73 -0.55
C LEU A 108 4.24 6.99 0.65
N ILE A 109 3.08 7.62 0.45
CA ILE A 109 2.14 7.88 1.55
C ILE A 109 1.43 6.61 2.03
N THR A 110 1.46 5.51 1.27
CA THR A 110 0.86 4.22 1.65
C THR A 110 1.82 3.33 2.43
N SER A 111 1.32 2.20 2.96
CA SER A 111 2.09 1.27 3.81
C SER A 111 2.84 0.18 3.04
N TYR A 112 2.67 0.05 1.72
CA TYR A 112 3.26 -1.06 0.97
C TYR A 112 4.79 -0.99 0.89
N GLY A 113 5.34 0.22 0.75
CA GLY A 113 6.76 0.49 0.55
C GLY A 113 7.16 0.57 -0.94
N THR A 114 8.04 1.51 -1.26
CA THR A 114 8.47 1.86 -2.61
C THR A 114 9.99 1.94 -2.67
N MET A 115 10.62 1.29 -3.65
CA MET A 115 12.08 1.28 -3.83
C MET A 115 12.52 2.50 -4.64
N ILE A 116 12.44 3.68 -4.04
CA ILE A 116 12.72 4.97 -4.71
C ILE A 116 14.15 5.14 -5.20
N LEU A 117 15.08 4.32 -4.71
CA LEU A 117 16.50 4.33 -5.09
C LEU A 117 16.89 3.15 -5.99
N ALA A 118 15.92 2.37 -6.48
CA ALA A 118 16.22 1.29 -7.42
C ALA A 118 16.86 1.84 -8.71
N PRO A 119 17.78 1.14 -9.39
CA PRO A 119 18.31 -0.18 -9.05
C PRO A 119 19.48 -0.18 -8.05
N LEU A 120 19.88 0.95 -7.50
CA LEU A 120 21.05 1.06 -6.60
C LEU A 120 20.76 0.52 -5.19
N SER A 121 19.48 0.45 -4.79
CA SER A 121 19.05 -0.05 -3.49
C SER A 121 17.67 -0.67 -3.61
N ASP A 122 17.46 -1.78 -2.92
CA ASP A 122 16.18 -2.47 -2.76
C ASP A 122 15.44 -2.06 -1.47
N ALA A 123 15.95 -1.05 -0.76
CA ALA A 123 15.31 -0.50 0.44
C ALA A 123 13.92 0.08 0.11
N ARG A 124 12.93 -0.28 0.92
CA ARG A 124 11.53 0.09 0.74
C ARG A 124 11.16 1.23 1.68
N TYR A 125 10.68 2.32 1.12
CA TYR A 125 10.27 3.52 1.85
C TYR A 125 8.75 3.63 1.87
N ALA A 126 8.17 3.88 3.02
CA ALA A 126 6.74 4.10 3.22
C ALA A 126 6.50 5.10 4.35
N TRP A 127 5.60 6.07 4.13
CA TRP A 127 5.15 6.94 5.21
C TRP A 127 3.99 6.31 5.99
N GLY A 128 3.18 5.47 5.33
CA GLY A 128 2.09 4.73 5.95
C GLY A 128 1.07 5.65 6.62
N THR A 129 0.75 6.77 5.99
CA THR A 129 -0.24 7.74 6.48
C THR A 129 -1.62 7.50 5.87
N THR A 130 -1.67 6.95 4.66
CA THR A 130 -2.88 6.87 3.84
C THR A 130 -3.18 5.42 3.47
N PHE A 131 -4.43 5.01 3.59
CA PHE A 131 -4.85 3.69 3.12
C PHE A 131 -4.76 3.59 1.59
N ILE A 132 -4.44 2.39 1.06
CA ILE A 132 -4.19 2.20 -0.38
C ILE A 132 -5.37 2.65 -1.27
N ILE A 133 -6.62 2.47 -0.80
CA ILE A 133 -7.85 2.94 -1.45
C ILE A 133 -8.53 3.91 -0.47
N ASP A 134 -8.11 5.15 -0.49
CA ASP A 134 -8.65 6.20 0.37
C ASP A 134 -9.75 6.98 -0.35
N LEU A 135 -11.00 6.80 0.09
CA LEU A 135 -12.17 7.42 -0.54
C LEU A 135 -12.20 8.94 -0.37
N TRP A 136 -11.65 9.45 0.73
CA TRP A 136 -11.60 10.90 1.00
C TRP A 136 -10.58 11.58 0.10
N LEU A 137 -9.38 11.00 -0.01
CA LEU A 137 -8.33 11.47 -0.90
C LEU A 137 -8.82 11.46 -2.36
N SER A 138 -9.40 10.34 -2.82
CA SER A 138 -9.97 10.21 -4.15
C SER A 138 -11.12 11.21 -4.37
N GLY A 139 -11.98 11.42 -3.37
CA GLY A 139 -13.06 12.40 -3.39
C GLY A 139 -12.56 13.83 -3.58
N ILE A 140 -11.47 14.23 -2.89
CA ILE A 140 -10.83 15.55 -3.05
C ILE A 140 -10.33 15.73 -4.49
N ILE A 141 -9.67 14.70 -5.06
CA ILE A 141 -9.17 14.74 -6.45
C ILE A 141 -10.32 14.90 -7.45
N VAL A 142 -11.37 14.08 -7.30
CA VAL A 142 -12.54 14.12 -8.18
C VAL A 142 -13.26 15.49 -8.10
N ALA A 143 -13.47 16.00 -6.88
CA ALA A 143 -14.06 17.32 -6.68
C ALA A 143 -13.22 18.43 -7.32
N GLY A 144 -11.89 18.37 -7.17
CA GLY A 144 -10.96 19.30 -7.81
C GLY A 144 -11.01 19.28 -9.34
N LEU A 145 -11.10 18.09 -9.92
CA LEU A 145 -11.26 17.92 -11.37
C LEU A 145 -12.62 18.47 -11.84
N ALA A 146 -13.72 18.17 -11.14
CA ALA A 146 -15.05 18.65 -11.45
C ALA A 146 -15.12 20.18 -11.41
N LEU A 147 -14.64 20.79 -10.33
CA LEU A 147 -14.56 22.25 -10.20
C LEU A 147 -13.69 22.89 -11.29
N SER A 148 -12.57 22.24 -11.63
CA SER A 148 -11.70 22.70 -12.72
C SER A 148 -12.35 22.58 -14.10
N PHE A 149 -13.26 21.62 -14.28
CA PHE A 149 -14.04 21.48 -15.50
C PHE A 149 -15.07 22.63 -15.64
N TRP A 150 -15.72 23.03 -14.54
CA TRP A 150 -16.63 24.19 -14.55
C TRP A 150 -15.90 25.51 -14.71
N CYS A 151 -14.78 25.70 -14.01
CA CYS A 151 -13.96 26.91 -14.07
C CYS A 151 -12.88 26.81 -15.18
N LYS A 152 -13.28 26.61 -16.44
CA LYS A 152 -12.36 26.28 -17.56
C LYS A 152 -11.23 27.29 -17.75
N ALA A 153 -11.46 28.56 -17.50
CA ALA A 153 -10.47 29.63 -17.65
C ALA A 153 -9.44 29.70 -16.52
N SER A 154 -9.72 29.06 -15.38
CA SER A 154 -8.88 29.14 -14.18
C SER A 154 -8.28 27.81 -13.78
N ARG A 155 -7.00 27.82 -13.38
CA ARG A 155 -6.30 26.70 -12.75
C ARG A 155 -6.43 26.70 -11.21
N ILE A 156 -7.02 27.74 -10.63
CA ILE A 156 -7.13 27.92 -9.17
C ILE A 156 -7.81 26.72 -8.51
N PRO A 157 -8.92 26.16 -9.01
CA PRO A 157 -9.55 24.99 -8.37
C PRO A 157 -8.62 23.78 -8.26
N ALA A 158 -7.81 23.51 -9.29
CA ALA A 158 -6.86 22.41 -9.27
C ALA A 158 -5.70 22.68 -8.28
N ILE A 159 -5.20 23.90 -8.20
CA ILE A 159 -4.17 24.29 -7.23
C ILE A 159 -4.72 24.19 -5.80
N ALA A 160 -5.93 24.71 -5.55
CA ALA A 160 -6.58 24.63 -4.25
C ALA A 160 -6.79 23.18 -3.81
N SER A 161 -7.16 22.29 -4.73
CA SER A 161 -7.30 20.86 -4.44
C SER A 161 -5.99 20.23 -3.98
N PHE A 162 -4.83 20.60 -4.56
CA PHE A 162 -3.54 20.13 -4.05
C PHE A 162 -3.22 20.67 -2.66
N ALA A 163 -3.58 21.89 -2.33
CA ALA A 163 -3.44 22.42 -0.97
C ALA A 163 -4.30 21.61 0.02
N VAL A 164 -5.55 21.28 -0.37
CA VAL A 164 -6.44 20.43 0.44
C VAL A 164 -5.89 19.02 0.57
N LEU A 165 -5.34 18.42 -0.52
CA LEU A 165 -4.69 17.11 -0.46
C LEU A 165 -3.50 17.10 0.48
N ALA A 166 -2.62 18.10 0.41
CA ALA A 166 -1.48 18.23 1.30
C ALA A 166 -1.91 18.38 2.76
N ALA A 167 -2.94 19.21 3.02
CA ALA A 167 -3.52 19.36 4.35
C ALA A 167 -4.16 18.05 4.85
N TYR A 168 -4.85 17.31 3.98
CA TYR A 168 -5.42 16.01 4.32
C TYR A 168 -4.37 14.96 4.67
N VAL A 169 -3.30 14.83 3.88
CA VAL A 169 -2.19 13.91 4.17
C VAL A 169 -1.47 14.33 5.46
N GLY A 170 -1.27 15.63 5.69
CA GLY A 170 -0.73 16.15 6.94
C GLY A 170 -1.63 15.83 8.15
N PHE A 171 -2.94 15.94 7.98
CA PHE A 171 -3.94 15.53 8.99
C PHE A 171 -3.86 14.03 9.28
N GLN A 172 -3.74 13.18 8.24
CA GLN A 172 -3.56 11.74 8.44
C GLN A 172 -2.23 11.42 9.15
N ALA A 173 -1.15 12.14 8.87
CA ALA A 173 0.12 12.00 9.59
C ALA A 173 -0.05 12.35 11.09
N TRP A 174 -0.80 13.39 11.41
CA TRP A 174 -1.14 13.74 12.79
C TRP A 174 -1.99 12.64 13.46
N LEU A 175 -3.00 12.09 12.77
CA LEU A 175 -3.81 10.98 13.28
C LEU A 175 -2.97 9.71 13.51
N LYS A 176 -1.98 9.47 12.65
CA LYS A 176 -1.02 8.37 12.84
C LYS A 176 -0.28 8.47 14.18
N GLU A 177 0.23 9.66 14.52
CA GLU A 177 0.88 9.86 15.82
C GLU A 177 -0.09 9.63 17.00
N GLN A 178 -1.35 10.09 16.88
CA GLN A 178 -2.37 9.79 17.90
C GLN A 178 -2.60 8.28 18.06
N ALA A 179 -2.63 7.53 16.96
CA ALA A 179 -2.77 6.08 17.00
C ALA A 179 -1.53 5.40 17.62
N ILE A 180 -0.31 5.88 17.32
CA ILE A 180 0.93 5.41 17.93
C ILE A 180 0.92 5.67 19.44
N ASP A 181 0.41 6.82 19.89
CA ASP A 181 0.33 7.12 21.32
C ASP A 181 -0.63 6.16 22.07
N VAL A 182 -1.71 5.69 21.44
CA VAL A 182 -2.55 4.62 22.00
C VAL A 182 -1.72 3.35 22.27
N GLY A 183 -0.87 2.94 21.33
CA GLY A 183 0.00 1.79 21.50
C GLY A 183 1.10 2.02 22.56
N ARG A 184 1.72 3.20 22.59
CA ARG A 184 2.72 3.55 23.61
C ARG A 184 2.16 3.47 25.03
N LEU A 185 0.93 3.96 25.22
CA LEU A 185 0.24 3.90 26.51
C LEU A 185 -0.05 2.43 26.90
N HIS A 186 -0.51 1.61 25.97
CA HIS A 186 -0.77 0.20 26.21
C HIS A 186 0.52 -0.58 26.50
N ALA A 187 1.58 -0.39 25.72
CA ALA A 187 2.88 -1.03 25.92
C ALA A 187 3.46 -0.69 27.31
N ALA A 188 3.38 0.57 27.73
CA ALA A 188 3.80 0.99 29.08
C ALA A 188 2.97 0.30 30.18
N GLY A 189 1.65 0.23 30.02
CA GLY A 189 0.73 -0.42 30.97
C GLY A 189 0.93 -1.93 31.05
N THR A 190 1.39 -2.58 29.98
CA THR A 190 1.64 -4.03 29.90
C THR A 190 3.11 -4.41 30.13
N ARG A 191 3.93 -3.49 30.63
CA ARG A 191 5.35 -3.69 30.91
C ARG A 191 6.19 -4.12 29.71
N ARG A 192 5.86 -3.57 28.52
CA ARG A 192 6.61 -3.76 27.27
C ARG A 192 7.15 -2.43 26.69
N PRO A 193 7.85 -1.61 27.47
CA PRO A 193 8.30 -0.29 27.02
C PRO A 193 9.30 -0.37 25.84
N GLU A 194 9.93 -1.51 25.63
CA GLU A 194 10.89 -1.78 24.56
C GLU A 194 10.22 -2.15 23.24
N ALA A 195 8.89 -2.40 23.23
CA ALA A 195 8.18 -2.74 22.02
C ALA A 195 8.22 -1.56 21.03
N ARG A 196 8.57 -1.86 19.78
CA ARG A 196 8.45 -0.88 18.69
C ARG A 196 6.98 -0.69 18.36
N VAL A 197 6.46 0.50 18.61
CA VAL A 197 5.06 0.84 18.32
C VAL A 197 4.96 1.51 16.95
N SER A 198 3.97 1.10 16.17
CA SER A 198 3.63 1.69 14.87
C SER A 198 2.13 1.67 14.64
N ALA A 199 1.67 2.39 13.62
CA ALA A 199 0.28 2.40 13.22
C ALA A 199 0.15 2.33 11.69
N GLN A 200 -0.80 1.52 11.23
CA GLN A 200 -1.12 1.31 9.83
C GLN A 200 -2.54 1.86 9.55
N PRO A 201 -2.74 2.65 8.48
CA PRO A 201 -4.05 3.20 8.17
C PRO A 201 -5.05 2.10 7.80
N GLY A 202 -6.27 2.24 8.28
CA GLY A 202 -7.38 1.34 7.98
C GLY A 202 -8.29 1.86 6.87
N PRO A 203 -9.15 1.00 6.31
CA PRO A 203 -10.11 1.37 5.27
C PRO A 203 -11.25 2.25 5.80
N VAL A 204 -12.00 2.87 4.88
CA VAL A 204 -13.28 3.58 5.07
C VAL A 204 -13.16 4.93 5.76
N SER A 205 -12.38 5.05 6.81
CA SER A 205 -12.31 6.28 7.62
C SER A 205 -10.85 6.65 7.92
N PRO A 206 -10.45 7.93 7.82
CA PRO A 206 -9.11 8.38 8.20
C PRO A 206 -8.80 8.19 9.69
N TYR A 207 -9.82 7.92 10.50
CA TYR A 207 -9.68 7.65 11.94
C TYR A 207 -9.46 6.16 12.27
N ASN A 208 -9.54 5.26 11.27
CA ASN A 208 -9.34 3.82 11.45
C ASN A 208 -7.85 3.48 11.35
N TRP A 209 -7.28 2.91 12.40
CA TRP A 209 -5.88 2.54 12.48
C TRP A 209 -5.70 1.14 13.06
N MET A 210 -4.78 0.37 12.52
CA MET A 210 -4.25 -0.81 13.17
C MET A 210 -2.97 -0.41 13.90
N VAL A 211 -3.00 -0.43 15.22
CA VAL A 211 -1.84 -0.18 16.08
C VAL A 211 -1.12 -1.48 16.32
N VAL A 212 0.20 -1.51 16.15
CA VAL A 212 1.04 -2.70 16.31
C VAL A 212 2.17 -2.41 17.27
N GLU A 213 2.32 -3.26 18.28
CA GLU A 213 3.47 -3.35 19.18
C GLU A 213 4.29 -4.58 18.79
N ALA A 214 5.51 -4.38 18.34
CA ALA A 214 6.40 -5.44 17.88
C ALA A 214 7.58 -5.62 18.84
N LEU A 215 7.78 -6.84 19.32
CA LEU A 215 8.91 -7.23 20.17
C LEU A 215 9.26 -8.70 19.91
N ASP A 216 10.48 -8.97 19.49
CA ASP A 216 11.07 -10.32 19.34
C ASP A 216 10.21 -11.32 18.54
N GLY A 217 9.56 -10.84 17.47
CA GLY A 217 8.67 -11.67 16.64
C GLY A 217 7.29 -11.95 17.25
N GLU A 218 6.96 -11.31 18.36
CA GLU A 218 5.61 -11.23 18.91
C GLU A 218 5.01 -9.86 18.58
N TYR A 219 3.80 -9.86 18.05
CA TYR A 219 3.04 -8.67 17.68
C TYR A 219 1.76 -8.60 18.49
N ARG A 220 1.60 -7.55 19.28
CA ARG A 220 0.28 -7.20 19.84
C ARG A 220 -0.32 -6.13 18.98
N TYR A 221 -1.54 -6.32 18.55
CA TYR A 221 -2.20 -5.33 17.68
C TYR A 221 -3.65 -5.11 18.07
N ALA A 222 -4.11 -3.91 17.82
CA ALA A 222 -5.51 -3.54 18.00
C ALA A 222 -5.99 -2.69 16.82
N LEU A 223 -7.27 -2.84 16.50
CA LEU A 223 -7.96 -2.01 15.52
C LEU A 223 -8.68 -0.90 16.26
N VAL A 224 -8.24 0.35 16.05
CA VAL A 224 -8.78 1.51 16.77
C VAL A 224 -9.39 2.53 15.83
N ASN A 225 -10.49 3.15 16.25
CA ASN A 225 -11.03 4.33 15.63
C ASN A 225 -10.92 5.50 16.62
N LEU A 226 -10.09 6.49 16.28
CA LEU A 226 -9.67 7.57 17.19
C LEU A 226 -10.81 8.49 17.64
N THR A 227 -11.96 8.48 16.99
CA THR A 227 -13.09 9.35 17.30
C THR A 227 -14.30 8.64 17.89
N ARG A 228 -14.31 7.30 17.87
CA ARG A 228 -15.41 6.54 18.44
C ARG A 228 -15.44 6.62 19.96
N ARG A 229 -16.65 6.66 20.51
CA ARG A 229 -16.90 6.62 21.95
C ARG A 229 -17.45 5.27 22.44
N ALA A 230 -17.98 4.46 21.51
CA ALA A 230 -18.48 3.11 21.77
C ALA A 230 -18.14 2.18 20.61
N SER A 231 -17.96 0.89 20.91
CA SER A 231 -17.78 -0.16 19.92
C SER A 231 -19.06 -0.33 19.10
N LEU A 232 -18.91 -0.64 17.81
CA LEU A 232 -20.05 -0.98 16.98
C LEU A 232 -20.47 -2.44 17.20
N PRO A 233 -21.74 -2.78 16.99
CA PRO A 233 -22.19 -4.16 16.97
C PRO A 233 -21.40 -4.99 15.94
N PRO A 234 -21.19 -6.29 16.17
CA PRO A 234 -20.61 -7.17 15.16
C PRO A 234 -21.44 -7.14 13.86
N PRO A 235 -20.79 -7.23 12.68
CA PRO A 235 -21.52 -7.28 11.42
C PRO A 235 -22.35 -8.57 11.35
N ASP A 236 -23.55 -8.47 10.81
CA ASP A 236 -24.47 -9.55 10.51
C ASP A 236 -24.53 -9.86 9.00
N ALA A 237 -25.39 -10.80 8.59
CA ALA A 237 -25.55 -11.18 7.19
C ALA A 237 -26.08 -10.04 6.31
N GLY A 238 -26.83 -9.08 6.87
CA GLY A 238 -27.38 -7.90 6.18
C GLY A 238 -26.43 -6.71 6.13
N SER A 239 -25.32 -6.77 6.85
CA SER A 239 -24.36 -5.67 6.91
C SER A 239 -23.70 -5.41 5.57
N ASN A 240 -23.65 -4.14 5.15
CA ASN A 240 -22.98 -3.74 3.93
C ASN A 240 -21.46 -3.87 4.04
N PHE A 241 -20.77 -3.85 2.89
CA PHE A 241 -19.32 -4.01 2.80
C PHE A 241 -18.53 -2.99 3.65
N PHE A 242 -18.91 -1.71 3.62
CA PHE A 242 -18.21 -0.67 4.39
C PHE A 242 -18.37 -0.85 5.89
N TYR A 243 -19.55 -1.30 6.34
CA TYR A 243 -19.78 -1.61 7.74
C TYR A 243 -18.89 -2.77 8.19
N ARG A 244 -18.82 -3.86 7.42
CA ARG A 244 -17.97 -5.02 7.72
C ARG A 244 -16.50 -4.62 7.86
N LEU A 245 -15.99 -3.75 6.99
CA LEU A 245 -14.61 -3.26 7.04
C LEU A 245 -14.33 -2.36 8.25
N SER A 246 -15.35 -1.68 8.78
CA SER A 246 -15.19 -0.64 9.80
C SER A 246 -15.62 -1.07 11.20
N ALA A 247 -16.51 -2.06 11.34
CA ALA A 247 -17.12 -2.44 12.62
C ALA A 247 -16.11 -2.96 13.67
N ALA A 248 -15.01 -3.56 13.21
CA ALA A 248 -13.98 -4.10 14.10
C ALA A 248 -13.06 -3.05 14.76
N TYR A 249 -13.16 -1.78 14.33
CA TYR A 249 -12.35 -0.71 14.92
C TYR A 249 -13.03 -0.16 16.17
N ASP A 250 -12.44 -0.41 17.33
CA ASP A 250 -12.97 0.00 18.64
C ASP A 250 -12.50 1.42 19.04
N PRO A 251 -13.17 2.07 20.01
CA PRO A 251 -12.61 3.24 20.69
C PRO A 251 -11.27 2.92 21.34
N PRO A 252 -10.29 3.84 21.42
CA PRO A 252 -9.01 3.60 22.07
C PRO A 252 -9.11 3.06 23.49
N ALA A 253 -10.08 3.54 24.28
CA ALA A 253 -10.29 3.09 25.67
C ALA A 253 -10.78 1.62 25.78
N ASN A 254 -11.40 1.10 24.73
CA ASN A 254 -11.98 -0.25 24.68
C ASN A 254 -11.29 -1.12 23.63
N ALA A 255 -10.07 -0.76 23.21
CA ALA A 255 -9.34 -1.45 22.17
C ALA A 255 -9.09 -2.91 22.54
N ARG A 256 -9.51 -3.83 21.67
CA ARG A 256 -9.31 -5.27 21.84
C ARG A 256 -7.96 -5.65 21.26
N TRP A 257 -6.98 -5.87 22.15
CA TRP A 257 -5.64 -6.29 21.76
C TRP A 257 -5.60 -7.78 21.45
N GLN A 258 -5.04 -8.11 20.32
CA GLN A 258 -4.83 -9.47 19.82
C GLN A 258 -3.33 -9.72 19.69
N THR A 259 -2.94 -10.99 19.70
CA THR A 259 -1.54 -11.40 19.54
C THR A 259 -1.37 -12.21 18.28
N ALA A 260 -0.35 -11.86 17.49
CA ALA A 260 0.19 -12.66 16.41
C ALA A 260 1.66 -12.93 16.68
N THR A 261 2.17 -14.10 16.32
CA THR A 261 3.57 -14.46 16.54
C THR A 261 4.20 -15.01 15.28
N LEU A 262 5.49 -14.77 15.09
CA LEU A 262 6.25 -15.37 14.01
C LEU A 262 6.43 -16.89 14.20
N HIS A 263 6.66 -17.32 15.43
CA HIS A 263 7.07 -18.70 15.72
C HIS A 263 5.94 -19.61 16.20
N GLY A 264 4.72 -19.07 16.29
CA GLY A 264 3.57 -19.84 16.77
C GLY A 264 3.64 -20.17 18.27
N ASN A 265 2.92 -21.24 18.68
CA ASN A 265 2.96 -21.77 20.04
C ASN A 265 4.08 -22.81 20.20
N ASP A 266 4.38 -23.20 21.42
CA ASP A 266 5.47 -24.14 21.76
C ASP A 266 5.41 -25.47 20.99
N LYS A 267 4.20 -25.96 20.70
CA LYS A 267 4.01 -27.25 20.00
C LYS A 267 4.59 -27.27 18.59
N ASP A 268 4.45 -26.16 17.87
CA ASP A 268 4.87 -26.06 16.46
C ASP A 268 6.14 -25.22 16.28
N ALA A 269 6.64 -24.60 17.34
CA ALA A 269 7.71 -23.60 17.28
C ALA A 269 9.01 -24.10 16.61
N ALA A 270 9.38 -25.37 16.82
CA ALA A 270 10.57 -25.95 16.19
C ALA A 270 10.39 -26.05 14.65
N LEU A 271 9.27 -26.63 14.21
CA LEU A 271 8.91 -26.77 12.80
C LEU A 271 8.78 -25.41 12.11
N VAL A 272 8.15 -24.44 12.79
CA VAL A 272 7.97 -23.07 12.25
C VAL A 272 9.32 -22.37 12.11
N ARG A 273 10.22 -22.48 13.08
CA ARG A 273 11.58 -21.93 12.98
C ARG A 273 12.38 -22.59 11.84
N GLU A 274 12.26 -23.89 11.70
CA GLU A 274 12.92 -24.61 10.59
C GLU A 274 12.41 -24.10 9.23
N ALA A 275 11.08 -24.05 9.02
CA ALA A 275 10.49 -23.54 7.80
C ALA A 275 10.86 -22.06 7.55
N TRP A 276 10.83 -21.23 8.59
CA TRP A 276 11.18 -19.80 8.47
C TRP A 276 12.66 -19.57 8.12
N SER A 277 13.56 -20.45 8.56
CA SER A 277 14.99 -20.33 8.28
C SER A 277 15.39 -20.70 6.83
N GLN A 278 14.49 -21.33 6.06
CA GLN A 278 14.79 -21.76 4.70
C GLN A 278 15.17 -20.57 3.80
N PRO A 279 16.25 -20.67 3.00
CA PRO A 279 16.70 -19.59 2.11
C PRO A 279 15.63 -19.14 1.11
N GLU A 280 14.74 -20.05 0.73
CA GLU A 280 13.63 -19.80 -0.19
C GLU A 280 12.64 -18.75 0.32
N LEU A 281 12.62 -18.47 1.62
CA LEU A 281 11.81 -17.38 2.23
C LEU A 281 12.57 -16.06 2.39
N ASN A 282 13.81 -15.92 1.92
CA ASN A 282 14.57 -14.66 1.98
C ASN A 282 13.79 -13.48 1.39
N PHE A 283 13.09 -13.71 0.28
CA PHE A 283 12.26 -12.68 -0.35
C PHE A 283 11.16 -12.20 0.60
N PHE A 284 10.54 -13.09 1.37
CA PHE A 284 9.46 -12.73 2.26
C PHE A 284 9.98 -12.06 3.53
N ARG A 285 11.14 -12.47 4.05
CA ARG A 285 11.85 -11.75 5.13
C ARG A 285 12.23 -10.33 4.74
N TRP A 286 12.61 -10.12 3.48
CA TRP A 286 12.87 -8.78 2.94
C TRP A 286 11.58 -7.96 2.77
N PHE A 287 10.48 -8.60 2.33
CA PHE A 287 9.23 -7.92 2.03
C PHE A 287 8.39 -7.58 3.27
N ALA A 288 8.27 -8.52 4.21
CA ALA A 288 7.35 -8.41 5.33
C ALA A 288 7.92 -7.53 6.46
N GLU A 289 7.09 -6.61 6.96
CA GLU A 289 7.43 -5.78 8.12
C GLU A 289 7.06 -6.45 9.44
N TYR A 290 5.91 -7.17 9.46
CA TYR A 290 5.42 -7.92 10.61
C TYR A 290 5.07 -9.35 10.17
N PRO A 291 6.10 -10.16 9.82
CA PRO A 291 5.86 -11.54 9.42
C PRO A 291 5.32 -12.34 10.60
N ALA A 292 4.19 -12.99 10.42
CA ALA A 292 3.54 -13.81 11.45
C ALA A 292 3.15 -15.17 10.89
N LEU A 293 3.09 -16.18 11.76
CA LEU A 293 2.56 -17.48 11.44
C LEU A 293 1.07 -17.36 11.11
N TYR A 294 0.68 -17.82 9.92
CA TYR A 294 -0.72 -17.91 9.53
C TYR A 294 -1.34 -19.21 10.03
N ARG A 295 -0.76 -20.36 9.66
CA ARG A 295 -1.19 -21.69 10.11
C ARG A 295 -0.17 -22.77 9.76
N VAL A 296 -0.31 -23.92 10.39
CA VAL A 296 0.42 -25.15 10.04
C VAL A 296 -0.58 -26.17 9.52
N ASP A 297 -0.46 -26.58 8.28
CA ASP A 297 -1.27 -27.63 7.68
C ASP A 297 -0.53 -28.96 7.78
N ARG A 298 -1.15 -29.94 8.44
CA ARG A 298 -0.62 -31.31 8.59
C ARG A 298 -1.48 -32.27 7.78
N GLY A 299 -0.88 -32.80 6.70
CA GLY A 299 -1.44 -33.88 5.90
C GLY A 299 -0.50 -35.12 5.97
N ASN A 300 -0.96 -36.26 5.51
CA ASN A 300 -0.10 -37.41 5.39
C ASN A 300 0.18 -37.68 3.90
N PRO A 301 1.45 -37.57 3.41
CA PRO A 301 2.69 -37.32 4.17
C PRO A 301 3.17 -35.87 4.18
N SER A 302 2.37 -34.87 3.86
CA SER A 302 2.82 -33.47 3.65
C SER A 302 2.61 -32.59 4.87
N VAL A 303 3.57 -31.71 5.17
CA VAL A 303 3.46 -30.64 6.17
C VAL A 303 3.75 -29.31 5.50
N CYS A 304 2.91 -28.30 5.75
CA CYS A 304 3.12 -26.94 5.27
C CYS A 304 3.03 -25.93 6.41
N VAL A 305 3.94 -24.97 6.42
CA VAL A 305 3.95 -23.84 7.35
C VAL A 305 3.73 -22.56 6.55
N TRP A 306 2.70 -21.80 6.91
CA TRP A 306 2.29 -20.61 6.18
C TRP A 306 2.50 -19.35 7.01
N PHE A 307 3.04 -18.33 6.36
CA PHE A 307 3.28 -17.01 6.94
C PHE A 307 2.50 -15.94 6.19
N TYR A 308 2.22 -14.84 6.87
CA TYR A 308 1.61 -13.64 6.30
C TYR A 308 2.25 -12.40 6.90
N ASP A 309 2.05 -11.25 6.25
CA ASP A 309 2.45 -9.96 6.83
C ASP A 309 1.23 -9.28 7.44
N LEU A 310 1.29 -9.02 8.74
CA LEU A 310 0.20 -8.42 9.51
C LEU A 310 -0.24 -7.05 8.97
N ARG A 311 0.63 -6.30 8.28
CA ARG A 311 0.27 -5.04 7.61
C ARG A 311 -0.95 -5.16 6.70
N PHE A 312 -1.14 -6.34 6.11
CA PHE A 312 -2.20 -6.58 5.13
C PHE A 312 -3.44 -7.23 5.74
N PHE A 313 -3.45 -7.47 7.04
CA PHE A 313 -4.65 -7.93 7.73
C PHE A 313 -5.79 -6.91 7.58
N ARG A 314 -6.97 -7.40 7.20
CA ARG A 314 -8.18 -6.59 7.03
C ARG A 314 -9.35 -7.28 7.70
N PRO A 315 -9.97 -6.65 8.70
CA PRO A 315 -11.17 -7.20 9.34
C PRO A 315 -12.32 -7.25 8.34
N GLY A 316 -13.20 -8.23 8.49
CA GLY A 316 -14.41 -8.35 7.67
C GLY A 316 -14.18 -8.78 6.22
N THR A 317 -12.97 -9.23 5.89
CA THR A 317 -12.66 -9.85 4.60
C THR A 317 -12.05 -11.23 4.80
N GLU A 318 -12.42 -12.19 3.95
CA GLU A 318 -11.79 -13.52 3.89
C GLU A 318 -10.45 -13.47 3.13
N PHE A 319 -10.25 -12.40 2.36
CA PHE A 319 -9.05 -12.24 1.55
C PHE A 319 -7.90 -11.66 2.36
N LEU A 320 -6.87 -12.48 2.58
CA LEU A 320 -5.59 -12.08 3.14
C LEU A 320 -4.51 -12.27 2.08
N PRO A 321 -3.97 -11.18 1.48
CA PRO A 321 -2.94 -11.28 0.45
C PRO A 321 -1.58 -11.67 1.05
N PHE A 322 -0.63 -12.01 0.17
CA PHE A 322 0.78 -12.24 0.53
C PHE A 322 0.98 -13.32 1.59
N ARG A 323 0.29 -14.46 1.43
CA ARG A 323 0.53 -15.65 2.24
C ARG A 323 1.50 -16.57 1.50
N TYR A 324 2.66 -16.77 2.10
CA TYR A 324 3.71 -17.62 1.56
C TYR A 324 4.10 -18.67 2.59
N GLY A 325 4.57 -19.81 2.13
CA GLY A 325 4.92 -20.87 3.04
C GLY A 325 5.89 -21.87 2.43
N MET A 326 6.35 -22.75 3.31
CA MET A 326 7.21 -23.87 2.99
C MET A 326 6.46 -25.16 3.24
N CYS A 327 6.55 -26.10 2.29
CA CYS A 327 5.99 -27.44 2.42
C CYS A 327 7.05 -28.49 2.15
N HIS A 328 6.99 -29.61 2.87
CA HIS A 328 7.76 -30.81 2.59
C HIS A 328 6.87 -32.06 2.63
N GLN A 329 7.32 -33.17 2.03
CA GLN A 329 6.64 -34.46 2.06
C GLN A 329 7.58 -35.48 2.73
N GLY A 330 7.12 -36.07 3.85
CA GLY A 330 7.96 -36.96 4.65
C GLY A 330 9.26 -36.28 5.05
N GLU A 331 10.41 -36.92 4.77
CA GLU A 331 11.77 -36.37 4.97
C GLU A 331 12.31 -35.61 3.74
N GLY A 332 11.46 -35.31 2.75
CA GLY A 332 11.85 -34.60 1.54
C GLY A 332 12.21 -33.13 1.77
N PRO A 333 12.82 -32.47 0.78
CA PRO A 333 13.26 -31.10 0.90
C PRO A 333 12.06 -30.14 1.02
N TRP A 334 12.29 -29.02 1.71
CA TRP A 334 11.36 -27.91 1.75
C TRP A 334 11.19 -27.28 0.36
N ARG A 335 9.94 -26.98 -0.01
CA ARG A 335 9.58 -26.29 -1.24
C ARG A 335 8.69 -25.09 -0.94
N ARG A 336 8.90 -24.01 -1.67
CA ARG A 336 8.19 -22.75 -1.52
C ARG A 336 6.86 -22.76 -2.25
N TYR A 337 5.83 -22.22 -1.59
CA TYR A 337 4.48 -22.09 -2.14
C TYR A 337 3.86 -20.74 -1.78
N GLN A 338 2.90 -20.29 -2.61
CA GLN A 338 1.96 -19.24 -2.31
C GLN A 338 0.60 -19.85 -2.01
N LEU A 339 -0.12 -19.28 -1.02
CA LEU A 339 -1.48 -19.65 -0.67
C LEU A 339 -2.44 -18.60 -1.21
N SER A 340 -3.24 -18.92 -2.24
CA SER A 340 -4.15 -18.00 -2.92
C SER A 340 -5.52 -18.02 -2.28
N GLY A 341 -6.25 -19.06 -2.18
CA GLY A 341 -7.54 -19.20 -1.51
C GLY A 341 -7.40 -19.72 -0.06
N GLU A 342 -8.41 -20.37 0.47
CA GLU A 342 -8.31 -21.06 1.76
C GLU A 342 -7.31 -22.21 1.71
N ASN A 343 -7.32 -22.98 0.62
CA ASN A 343 -6.51 -24.20 0.47
C ASN A 343 -5.77 -24.28 -0.88
N GLU A 344 -5.96 -23.30 -1.75
CA GLU A 344 -5.33 -23.27 -3.06
C GLU A 344 -3.88 -22.83 -2.96
N ARG A 345 -2.96 -23.73 -3.26
CA ARG A 345 -1.51 -23.51 -3.19
C ARG A 345 -0.88 -23.69 -4.55
N SER A 346 -0.03 -22.73 -4.93
CA SER A 346 0.76 -22.76 -6.14
C SER A 346 2.25 -22.77 -5.80
N ALA A 347 3.02 -23.64 -6.46
CA ALA A 347 4.49 -23.64 -6.33
C ALA A 347 5.06 -22.34 -6.92
N LEU A 348 6.13 -21.81 -6.30
CA LEU A 348 6.80 -20.57 -6.71
C LEU A 348 8.23 -20.85 -7.21
#